data_1eb765786c83258d53de68c89d0aaf66
#
_entry.id   1eb765786c83258d53de68c89d0aaf66
#
_cell.length_a   1.000
_cell.length_b   1.000
_cell.length_c   1.000
_cell.angle_alpha   90.00
_cell.angle_beta   90.00
_cell.angle_gamma   90.00
#
_symmetry.space_group_name_H-M   'P 1'
#
loop_
_entity.id
_entity.type
_entity.pdbx_description
1 polymer ?
#
loop_
_entity_poly.entity_id
_entity_poly.type
_entity_poly.pdbx_seq_one_letter_code
_entity_poly.pdbx_strand_id
1 'polypeptide(L)'
;MTPDARARKCAEVMFARDSASAGLGMRIDEVTPGGAVLSMSVRPDMLNGHGICHGGFIFTLADSAFAFACNSYNQTTVAQQNQITYLSPGQPEERLTATARE
;
A
#
# COMPACT_ATOMS: atom_id res chain seq x y z
N MET A 1 -25.40 2.53 4.43
CA MET A 1 -23.99 2.33 4.80
C MET A 1 -23.31 3.67 4.94
N THR A 2 -22.57 3.88 6.01
CA THR A 2 -21.81 5.11 6.22
C THR A 2 -20.65 5.21 5.24
N PRO A 3 -20.11 6.42 4.98
CA PRO A 3 -18.91 6.55 4.15
C PRO A 3 -17.73 5.73 4.68
N ASP A 4 -17.50 5.70 5.99
CA ASP A 4 -16.44 4.90 6.58
C ASP A 4 -16.67 3.39 6.38
N ALA A 5 -17.89 2.92 6.58
CA ALA A 5 -18.22 1.51 6.35
C ALA A 5 -18.04 1.13 4.87
N ARG A 6 -18.41 2.03 3.95
CA ARG A 6 -18.22 1.83 2.52
C ARG A 6 -16.73 1.72 2.17
N ALA A 7 -15.91 2.62 2.72
CA ALA A 7 -14.48 2.60 2.49
C ALA A 7 -13.86 1.27 2.95
N ARG A 8 -14.22 0.82 4.15
CA ARG A 8 -13.72 -0.46 4.69
C ARG A 8 -14.18 -1.65 3.85
N LYS A 9 -15.43 -1.63 3.37
CA LYS A 9 -15.93 -2.72 2.54
C LYS A 9 -15.23 -2.78 1.19
N CYS A 10 -14.98 -1.64 0.57
CA CYS A 10 -14.22 -1.56 -0.67
C CYS A 10 -12.82 -2.13 -0.48
N ALA A 11 -12.14 -1.77 0.60
CA ALA A 11 -10.81 -2.28 0.90
C ALA A 11 -10.81 -3.79 1.10
N GLU A 12 -11.79 -4.31 1.83
CA GLU A 12 -11.94 -5.75 2.06
C GLU A 12 -12.07 -6.53 0.75
N VAL A 13 -12.95 -6.08 -0.12
CA VAL A 13 -13.21 -6.74 -1.41
C VAL A 13 -11.99 -6.66 -2.31
N MET A 14 -11.35 -5.50 -2.39
CA MET A 14 -10.15 -5.32 -3.21
C MET A 14 -8.99 -6.17 -2.71
N PHE A 15 -8.74 -6.16 -1.41
CA PHE A 15 -7.62 -6.91 -0.82
C PHE A 15 -7.77 -8.42 -1.05
N ALA A 16 -8.99 -8.92 -0.99
CA ALA A 16 -9.27 -10.34 -1.22
C ALA A 16 -8.86 -10.80 -2.63
N ARG A 17 -8.74 -9.87 -3.59
CA ARG A 17 -8.36 -10.15 -4.97
C ARG A 17 -6.95 -9.67 -5.30
N ASP A 18 -6.27 -9.05 -4.35
CA ASP A 18 -4.97 -8.43 -4.55
C ASP A 18 -3.85 -9.36 -4.14
N SER A 19 -3.48 -10.26 -5.04
CA SER A 19 -2.43 -11.26 -4.82
C SER A 19 -1.07 -10.60 -4.56
N ALA A 20 -0.79 -9.48 -5.22
CA ALA A 20 0.50 -8.79 -5.09
C ALA A 20 0.68 -8.22 -3.67
N SER A 21 -0.30 -7.47 -3.18
CA SER A 21 -0.24 -6.89 -1.83
C SER A 21 -0.24 -7.97 -0.76
N ALA A 22 -1.10 -8.98 -0.89
CA ALA A 22 -1.15 -10.10 0.04
C ALA A 22 0.16 -10.89 0.03
N GLY A 23 0.71 -11.14 -1.17
CA GLY A 23 1.96 -11.88 -1.32
C GLY A 23 3.17 -11.19 -0.71
N LEU A 24 3.16 -9.85 -0.64
CA LEU A 24 4.20 -9.08 0.02
C LEU A 24 3.96 -8.89 1.53
N GLY A 25 2.90 -9.50 2.05
CA GLY A 25 2.60 -9.43 3.48
C GLY A 25 2.10 -8.06 3.94
N MET A 26 1.51 -7.29 3.05
CA MET A 26 0.93 -6.00 3.42
C MET A 26 -0.27 -6.15 4.33
N ARG A 27 -0.44 -5.19 5.23
CA ARG A 27 -1.61 -5.08 6.07
C ARG A 27 -2.27 -3.74 5.83
N ILE A 28 -3.60 -3.75 5.79
CA ILE A 28 -4.38 -2.53 5.78
C ILE A 28 -4.61 -2.15 7.24
N ASP A 29 -3.92 -1.10 7.70
CA ASP A 29 -4.01 -0.65 9.08
C ASP A 29 -5.23 0.25 9.29
N GLU A 30 -5.56 1.06 8.28
CA GLU A 30 -6.69 1.98 8.34
C GLU A 30 -7.15 2.33 6.93
N VAL A 31 -8.45 2.47 6.75
CA VAL A 31 -9.01 3.04 5.52
C VAL A 31 -10.20 3.93 5.86
N THR A 32 -10.22 5.12 5.26
CA THR A 32 -11.30 6.09 5.40
C THR A 32 -11.61 6.62 4.01
N PRO A 33 -12.72 7.38 3.82
CA PRO A 33 -12.98 7.97 2.51
C PRO A 33 -11.80 8.85 2.04
N GLY A 34 -11.17 8.45 0.93
CA GLY A 34 -10.04 9.16 0.36
C GLY A 34 -8.72 8.97 1.07
N GLY A 35 -8.64 8.05 2.04
CA GLY A 35 -7.42 7.80 2.80
C GLY A 35 -7.17 6.34 3.09
N ALA A 36 -5.89 5.96 3.17
CA ALA A 36 -5.50 4.60 3.57
C ALA A 36 -4.13 4.62 4.22
N VAL A 37 -3.96 3.73 5.20
CA VAL A 37 -2.67 3.47 5.84
C VAL A 37 -2.39 1.99 5.71
N LEU A 38 -1.30 1.65 5.05
CA LEU A 38 -0.85 0.27 4.88
C LEU A 38 0.55 0.11 5.45
N SER A 39 0.89 -1.11 5.83
CA SER A 39 2.22 -1.41 6.32
C SER A 39 2.74 -2.73 5.77
N MET A 40 4.06 -2.88 5.75
CA MET A 40 4.75 -4.03 5.19
C MET A 40 6.10 -4.19 5.90
N SER A 41 6.43 -5.41 6.31
CA SER A 41 7.74 -5.70 6.85
C SER A 41 8.74 -5.95 5.72
N VAL A 42 9.96 -5.43 5.85
CA VAL A 42 11.02 -5.68 4.88
C VAL A 42 11.58 -7.09 5.12
N ARG A 43 11.28 -8.01 4.21
CA ARG A 43 11.73 -9.40 4.27
C ARG A 43 13.06 -9.57 3.51
N PRO A 44 13.80 -10.65 3.80
CA PRO A 44 15.05 -10.93 3.06
C PRO A 44 14.90 -10.96 1.54
N ASP A 45 13.75 -11.45 1.03
CA ASP A 45 13.49 -11.53 -0.41
C ASP A 45 13.17 -10.18 -1.05
N MET A 46 13.15 -9.10 -0.26
CA MET A 46 12.96 -7.73 -0.75
C MET A 46 14.26 -6.94 -0.81
N LEU A 47 15.38 -7.54 -0.40
CA LEU A 47 16.66 -6.84 -0.34
C LEU A 47 17.34 -6.83 -1.71
N ASN A 48 17.95 -5.69 -2.05
CA ASN A 48 18.79 -5.57 -3.24
C ASN A 48 20.23 -5.97 -2.94
N GLY A 49 21.13 -5.82 -3.91
CA GLY A 49 22.54 -6.18 -3.76
C GLY A 49 23.30 -5.39 -2.69
N HIS A 50 22.73 -4.28 -2.20
CA HIS A 50 23.32 -3.48 -1.12
C HIS A 50 22.79 -3.87 0.26
N GLY A 51 21.89 -4.86 0.34
CA GLY A 51 21.33 -5.31 1.61
C GLY A 51 20.26 -4.38 2.18
N ILE A 52 19.67 -3.55 1.36
CA ILE A 52 18.55 -2.67 1.74
C ILE A 52 17.32 -3.00 0.88
N CYS A 53 16.15 -2.56 1.34
CA CYS A 53 14.91 -2.85 0.61
C CYS A 53 14.97 -2.28 -0.80
N HIS A 54 14.71 -3.13 -1.79
CA HIS A 54 14.63 -2.70 -3.18
C HIS A 54 13.51 -1.64 -3.32
N GLY A 55 13.82 -0.52 -4.00
CA GLY A 55 12.88 0.58 -4.14
C GLY A 55 11.56 0.20 -4.78
N GLY A 56 11.56 -0.82 -5.65
CA GLY A 56 10.34 -1.32 -6.26
C GLY A 56 9.31 -1.83 -5.26
N PHE A 57 9.77 -2.42 -4.14
CA PHE A 57 8.86 -2.91 -3.09
C PHE A 57 8.30 -1.74 -2.27
N ILE A 58 9.12 -0.72 -2.02
CA ILE A 58 8.66 0.50 -1.36
C ILE A 58 7.58 1.16 -2.22
N PHE A 59 7.82 1.23 -3.53
CA PHE A 59 6.85 1.81 -4.46
C PHE A 59 5.54 0.98 -4.48
N THR A 60 5.65 -0.35 -4.47
CA THR A 60 4.46 -1.20 -4.46
C THR A 60 3.60 -0.94 -3.22
N LEU A 61 4.23 -0.77 -2.05
CA LEU A 61 3.49 -0.42 -0.83
C LEU A 61 2.76 0.91 -0.99
N ALA A 62 3.45 1.93 -1.51
CA ALA A 62 2.85 3.25 -1.75
C ALA A 62 1.72 3.18 -2.77
N ASP A 63 1.90 2.40 -3.84
CA ASP A 63 0.89 2.22 -4.88
C ASP A 63 -0.35 1.52 -4.36
N SER A 64 -0.18 0.49 -3.53
CA SER A 64 -1.30 -0.19 -2.89
C SER A 64 -2.07 0.75 -1.97
N ALA A 65 -1.37 1.54 -1.14
CA ALA A 65 -2.01 2.51 -0.26
C ALA A 65 -2.82 3.53 -1.08
N PHE A 66 -2.25 4.02 -2.17
CA PHE A 66 -2.93 4.91 -3.10
C PHE A 66 -4.20 4.27 -3.66
N ALA A 67 -4.10 3.01 -4.11
CA ALA A 67 -5.23 2.30 -4.71
C ALA A 67 -6.40 2.15 -3.72
N PHE A 68 -6.11 1.78 -2.48
CA PHE A 68 -7.15 1.64 -1.46
C PHE A 68 -7.78 2.99 -1.10
N ALA A 69 -6.98 4.06 -1.06
CA ALA A 69 -7.50 5.40 -0.81
C ALA A 69 -8.43 5.87 -1.94
N CYS A 70 -8.00 5.71 -3.18
CA CYS A 70 -8.77 6.20 -4.35
C CYS A 70 -10.02 5.40 -4.63
N ASN A 71 -10.03 4.10 -4.29
CA ASN A 71 -11.19 3.23 -4.52
C ASN A 71 -12.15 3.17 -3.34
N SER A 72 -11.91 3.96 -2.29
CA SER A 72 -12.73 3.96 -1.07
C SER A 72 -14.15 4.48 -1.27
N TYR A 73 -14.42 5.10 -2.41
CA TYR A 73 -15.74 5.64 -2.75
C TYR A 73 -16.57 4.67 -3.59
N ASN A 74 -16.12 3.45 -3.77
CA ASN A 74 -16.77 2.44 -4.61
C ASN A 74 -16.81 2.85 -6.09
N GLN A 75 -15.74 3.48 -6.56
CA GLN A 75 -15.55 3.81 -7.98
C GLN A 75 -14.19 3.24 -8.40
N THR A 76 -14.19 2.38 -9.40
CA THR A 76 -12.97 1.75 -9.89
C THR A 76 -12.00 2.81 -10.41
N THR A 77 -10.81 2.86 -9.81
CA THR A 77 -9.79 3.86 -10.11
C THR A 77 -8.43 3.16 -10.17
N VAL A 78 -7.63 3.49 -11.17
CA VAL A 78 -6.28 2.98 -11.32
C VAL A 78 -5.30 4.14 -11.54
N ALA A 79 -4.05 3.93 -11.14
CA ALA A 79 -3.00 4.91 -11.35
C ALA A 79 -2.63 4.98 -12.82
N GLN A 80 -2.43 6.18 -13.34
CA GLN A 80 -1.98 6.41 -14.71
C GLN A 80 -0.52 6.85 -14.74
N GLN A 81 -0.12 7.68 -13.78
CA GLN A 81 1.23 8.20 -13.73
C GLN A 81 1.65 8.40 -12.28
N ASN A 82 2.88 8.03 -11.96
CA ASN A 82 3.44 8.16 -10.64
C ASN A 82 4.85 8.72 -10.71
N GLN A 83 5.27 9.37 -9.65
CA GLN A 83 6.63 9.84 -9.47
C GLN A 83 7.02 9.58 -8.02
N ILE A 84 8.24 9.10 -7.78
CA ILE A 84 8.71 8.78 -6.44
C ILE A 84 10.13 9.29 -6.24
N THR A 85 10.41 9.79 -5.03
CA THR A 85 11.73 10.19 -4.61
C THR A 85 12.06 9.43 -3.34
N TYR A 86 13.19 8.70 -3.35
CA TYR A 86 13.66 7.95 -2.20
C TYR A 86 14.59 8.80 -1.37
N LEU A 87 14.19 9.11 -0.13
CA LEU A 87 14.95 9.99 0.76
C LEU A 87 15.90 9.23 1.67
N SER A 88 15.54 8.02 2.05
CA SER A 88 16.39 7.14 2.86
C SER A 88 16.03 5.69 2.59
N PRO A 89 16.98 4.77 2.80
CA PRO A 89 16.76 3.35 2.50
C PRO A 89 15.86 2.68 3.54
N GLY A 90 15.09 1.68 3.09
CA GLY A 90 14.41 0.75 3.98
C GLY A 90 15.38 -0.32 4.42
N GLN A 91 15.51 -0.56 5.71
CA GLN A 91 16.46 -1.51 6.27
C GLN A 91 15.82 -2.88 6.47
N PRO A 92 16.63 -3.96 6.51
CA PRO A 92 16.10 -5.29 6.82
C PRO A 92 15.30 -5.29 8.11
N GLU A 93 14.18 -6.02 8.09
CA GLU A 93 13.28 -6.20 9.23
C GLU A 93 12.50 -4.96 9.66
N GLU A 94 12.71 -3.81 9.03
CA GLU A 94 11.91 -2.63 9.30
C GLU A 94 10.44 -2.84 8.90
N ARG A 95 9.55 -2.21 9.66
CA ARG A 95 8.14 -2.11 9.29
C ARG A 95 7.92 -0.79 8.58
N LEU A 96 7.63 -0.85 7.30
CA LEU A 96 7.35 0.34 6.50
C LEU A 96 5.87 0.65 6.53
N THR A 97 5.53 1.93 6.62
CA THR A 97 4.13 2.39 6.62
C THR A 97 3.95 3.40 5.50
N ALA A 98 2.89 3.22 4.72
CA ALA A 98 2.50 4.17 3.68
C ALA A 98 1.15 4.78 4.05
N THR A 99 1.09 6.11 4.03
CA THR A 99 -0.16 6.85 4.24
C THR A 99 -0.50 7.54 2.94
N ALA A 100 -1.68 7.24 2.41
CA ALA A 100 -2.18 7.85 1.19
C ALA A 100 -3.38 8.74 1.49
N ARG A 101 -3.43 9.88 0.85
CA ARG A 101 -4.56 10.80 0.88
C ARG A 101 -4.85 11.27 -0.54
N GLU A 102 -6.13 11.25 -0.86
CA GLU A 102 -6.61 11.80 -2.12
C GLU A 102 -6.48 13.32 -2.16
#